data_d695ed12fac942b38bd6883820b02e82
#
_entry.id   d695ed12fac942b38bd6883820b02e82
#
_cell.length_a   1.000
_cell.length_b   1.000
_cell.length_c   1.000
_cell.angle_alpha   90.00
_cell.angle_beta   90.00
_cell.angle_gamma   90.00
#
_symmetry.space_group_name_H-M   'P 1'
#
loop_
_entity.id
_entity.type
_entity.pdbx_description
1 polymer ?
#
loop_
_entity_poly.entity_id
_entity_poly.type
_entity_poly.pdbx_seq_one_letter_code
_entity_poly.pdbx_strand_id
1 'polypeptide(L)'
;MNNNVIIGTAGHIDHGKTTLIKALSGIETDTTQEEKERGMSINLGFAYFDLPSGKRCGVVDVPGHERFIKNMLAGVSGINLVLLLVDSREGIMPQTKEHFDILTLLGIENYIIVMTKIDLVEEEYRELVKEDIRAFTAGTPLEDAPIIEVDSISKKGLDTLLETIDKKTEDIQARNIEKNARLNVDRAFQVKGFGTVVTGTLTEGVINVGDELVIYPKEIKTKVRNIQVHAQDVTQATAGQRTAINLANIKFDDIKRGDTLATAGSLTKTYMIDTEIKLINDESANLELWDRVRVYIGTEEIMARVVPLGAEELAAGGNGFAQLRLEEEIAVKNYDKFIIRTYSPMITIGGGVILDASPKKHSRFNEEILEKLKVQLEGNSSDLIANYLLSHQDYLVAKDNIVKELQLPVNEVEADIAQLLEEGLIYQTKIGYIHKKKYEEVLEKLKKLLIDYHKRYKLKVGIPKIEVISKFKLSQKEVLEMIDLFIKNNEVRLEGNLVAEKDFVVNYDKKQLAEKARIERELLQGGFTPPTIKDLTNGVKASVELLDSLVDNTIIRLDADLVLHKDILDQAIKKVEEHFSTNDKMALAEFRDMTGSSRKYSMAILEYIDKLGVTRRVENYRVLAKK
;
A
#
# COMPACT_ATOMS: atom_id res chain seq x y z
N MET A 1 28.32 -4.05 2.14
CA MET A 1 27.49 -3.09 1.38
C MET A 1 27.97 -1.69 1.74
N ASN A 2 28.27 -0.83 0.74
CA ASN A 2 28.69 0.55 1.05
C ASN A 2 27.46 1.32 1.56
N ASN A 3 27.37 1.54 2.86
CA ASN A 3 26.38 2.46 3.43
C ASN A 3 26.79 3.89 3.10
N ASN A 4 26.09 4.51 2.15
CA ASN A 4 26.30 5.92 1.86
C ASN A 4 25.71 6.75 3.01
N VAL A 5 26.57 7.45 3.75
CA VAL A 5 26.19 8.30 4.87
C VAL A 5 26.32 9.75 4.47
N ILE A 6 25.29 10.54 4.74
CA ILE A 6 25.32 11.98 4.62
C ILE A 6 25.34 12.60 6.01
N ILE A 7 26.32 13.45 6.24
CA ILE A 7 26.49 14.22 7.47
C ILE A 7 26.00 15.64 7.22
N GLY A 8 25.15 16.15 8.11
CA GLY A 8 24.70 17.54 8.07
C GLY A 8 25.34 18.38 9.17
N THR A 9 25.66 19.65 8.90
CA THR A 9 25.98 20.60 9.96
C THR A 9 24.72 21.31 10.45
N ALA A 10 24.68 21.70 11.71
CA ALA A 10 23.62 22.54 12.29
C ALA A 10 24.22 23.44 13.37
N GLY A 11 23.54 24.54 13.71
CA GLY A 11 24.00 25.46 14.72
C GLY A 11 23.91 26.91 14.27
N HIS A 12 24.19 27.83 15.21
CA HIS A 12 24.05 29.28 15.01
C HIS A 12 24.99 29.80 13.91
N ILE A 13 24.71 31.01 13.42
CA ILE A 13 25.63 31.75 12.55
C ILE A 13 26.97 31.94 13.29
N ASP A 14 28.08 31.90 12.58
CA ASP A 14 29.45 32.07 13.10
C ASP A 14 29.92 31.03 14.12
N HIS A 15 29.16 29.96 14.40
CA HIS A 15 29.61 28.83 15.21
C HIS A 15 30.64 27.91 14.50
N GLY A 16 31.12 28.29 13.31
CA GLY A 16 32.25 27.63 12.65
C GLY A 16 31.89 26.41 11.80
N LYS A 17 30.66 26.28 11.31
CA LYS A 17 30.20 25.14 10.46
C LYS A 17 31.08 24.97 9.25
N THR A 18 31.15 25.96 8.38
CA THR A 18 31.95 25.96 7.15
C THR A 18 33.45 25.76 7.42
N THR A 19 33.95 26.38 8.51
CA THR A 19 35.36 26.23 8.92
C THR A 19 35.67 24.78 9.34
N LEU A 20 34.78 24.15 10.09
CA LEU A 20 34.93 22.75 10.49
C LEU A 20 34.93 21.83 9.27
N ILE A 21 33.99 22.01 8.34
CA ILE A 21 33.91 21.18 7.14
C ILE A 21 35.16 21.37 6.27
N LYS A 22 35.66 22.58 6.12
CA LYS A 22 36.91 22.84 5.41
C LYS A 22 38.11 22.17 6.10
N ALA A 23 38.15 22.15 7.45
CA ALA A 23 39.21 21.48 8.20
C ALA A 23 39.19 19.95 8.02
N LEU A 24 37.99 19.33 7.95
CA LEU A 24 37.79 17.89 7.76
C LEU A 24 38.00 17.44 6.31
N SER A 25 37.49 18.21 5.35
CA SER A 25 37.44 17.78 3.92
C SER A 25 38.48 18.43 3.03
N GLY A 26 39.05 19.55 3.42
CA GLY A 26 39.87 20.41 2.56
C GLY A 26 39.08 21.20 1.50
N ILE A 27 37.72 21.04 1.47
CA ILE A 27 36.83 21.66 0.46
C ILE A 27 36.21 22.93 1.04
N GLU A 28 36.24 24.02 0.28
CA GLU A 28 35.54 25.27 0.59
C GLU A 28 34.08 25.17 0.16
N THR A 29 33.13 25.25 1.10
CA THR A 29 31.70 25.10 0.83
C THR A 29 31.02 26.42 0.46
N ASP A 30 31.58 27.57 0.88
CA ASP A 30 31.11 28.90 0.48
C ASP A 30 31.67 29.25 -0.93
N THR A 31 30.86 29.03 -1.94
CA THR A 31 31.29 29.11 -3.34
C THR A 31 31.00 30.44 -4.02
N THR A 32 30.00 31.20 -3.51
CA THR A 32 29.59 32.48 -4.09
C THR A 32 30.44 33.62 -3.56
N GLN A 33 30.59 34.70 -4.35
CA GLN A 33 31.31 35.89 -3.93
C GLN A 33 30.58 36.57 -2.76
N GLU A 34 29.26 36.57 -2.78
CA GLU A 34 28.42 37.13 -1.73
C GLU A 34 28.63 36.44 -0.36
N GLU A 35 28.71 35.09 -0.34
CA GLU A 35 29.01 34.33 0.88
C GLU A 35 30.39 34.71 1.46
N LYS A 36 31.39 34.83 0.60
CA LYS A 36 32.77 35.17 0.99
C LYS A 36 32.87 36.61 1.51
N GLU A 37 32.16 37.53 0.88
CA GLU A 37 32.17 38.95 1.29
C GLU A 37 31.40 39.18 2.61
N ARG A 38 30.32 38.42 2.81
CA ARG A 38 29.50 38.50 4.04
C ARG A 38 30.03 37.64 5.19
N GLY A 39 30.92 36.70 4.91
CA GLY A 39 31.42 35.74 5.88
C GLY A 39 30.36 34.74 6.40
N MET A 40 29.26 34.54 5.66
CA MET A 40 28.18 33.67 6.06
C MET A 40 27.66 32.84 4.90
N SER A 41 27.35 31.56 5.14
CA SER A 41 26.73 30.67 4.16
C SER A 41 25.29 31.07 3.88
N ILE A 42 24.95 31.21 2.61
CA ILE A 42 23.59 31.54 2.13
C ILE A 42 22.94 30.30 1.54
N ASN A 43 23.71 29.56 0.73
CA ASN A 43 23.26 28.36 0.06
C ASN A 43 23.76 27.10 0.76
N LEU A 44 23.21 25.96 0.37
CA LEU A 44 23.75 24.67 0.80
C LEU A 44 25.19 24.52 0.27
N GLY A 45 26.13 24.24 1.15
CA GLY A 45 27.47 23.82 0.83
C GLY A 45 27.55 22.29 0.73
N PHE A 46 28.44 21.79 -0.11
CA PHE A 46 28.61 20.34 -0.29
C PHE A 46 30.09 19.98 -0.30
N ALA A 47 30.41 18.99 0.51
CA ALA A 47 31.75 18.44 0.62
C ALA A 47 31.68 16.91 0.78
N TYR A 48 32.84 16.29 0.84
CA TYR A 48 32.99 14.88 1.21
C TYR A 48 34.35 14.67 1.87
N PHE A 49 34.44 13.68 2.73
CA PHE A 49 35.71 13.24 3.32
C PHE A 49 35.70 11.75 3.59
N ASP A 50 36.88 11.19 3.75
CA ASP A 50 37.06 9.78 4.05
C ASP A 50 37.27 9.60 5.56
N LEU A 51 36.54 8.64 6.15
CA LEU A 51 36.66 8.24 7.55
C LEU A 51 37.88 7.32 7.77
N PRO A 52 38.34 7.13 9.01
CA PRO A 52 39.44 6.21 9.32
C PRO A 52 39.22 4.78 8.81
N SER A 53 38.00 4.30 8.76
CA SER A 53 37.62 3.01 8.18
C SER A 53 37.74 2.94 6.65
N GLY A 54 38.03 4.05 5.97
CA GLY A 54 38.04 4.19 4.52
C GLY A 54 36.67 4.41 3.89
N LYS A 55 35.60 4.54 4.71
CA LYS A 55 34.26 4.88 4.24
C LYS A 55 34.21 6.36 3.84
N ARG A 56 33.66 6.66 2.65
CA ARG A 56 33.45 8.03 2.21
C ARG A 56 32.08 8.53 2.62
N CYS A 57 32.05 9.69 3.32
CA CYS A 57 30.83 10.38 3.72
C CYS A 57 30.61 11.66 2.89
N GLY A 58 29.37 11.85 2.45
CA GLY A 58 28.94 13.14 1.90
C GLY A 58 28.63 14.12 3.03
N VAL A 59 28.85 15.39 2.79
CA VAL A 59 28.55 16.45 3.76
C VAL A 59 27.63 17.50 3.14
N VAL A 60 26.62 17.89 3.92
CA VAL A 60 25.74 19.02 3.63
C VAL A 60 25.99 20.09 4.67
N ASP A 61 26.63 21.16 4.27
CA ASP A 61 26.86 22.33 5.10
C ASP A 61 25.65 23.28 4.97
N VAL A 62 24.88 23.41 6.07
CA VAL A 62 23.65 24.22 6.05
C VAL A 62 23.89 25.64 6.51
N PRO A 63 23.23 26.65 5.89
CA PRO A 63 23.29 28.03 6.37
C PRO A 63 22.73 28.16 7.79
N GLY A 64 23.38 28.99 8.60
CA GLY A 64 23.00 29.19 10.02
C GLY A 64 21.90 30.22 10.23
N HIS A 65 21.73 31.18 9.33
CA HIS A 65 20.84 32.33 9.54
C HIS A 65 19.37 32.00 9.27
N GLU A 66 18.45 32.50 10.12
CA GLU A 66 16.99 32.27 10.04
C GLU A 66 16.36 32.53 8.67
N ARG A 67 16.87 33.53 7.93
CA ARG A 67 16.41 33.87 6.55
C ARG A 67 16.65 32.74 5.55
N PHE A 68 17.59 31.83 5.85
CA PHE A 68 18.00 30.76 4.95
C PHE A 68 17.51 29.38 5.40
N ILE A 69 16.61 29.30 6.38
CA ILE A 69 15.99 28.06 6.83
C ILE A 69 15.38 27.25 5.66
N LYS A 70 14.78 27.96 4.67
CA LYS A 70 14.34 27.31 3.43
C LYS A 70 15.46 26.54 2.73
N ASN A 71 16.68 27.09 2.70
CA ASN A 71 17.82 26.41 2.11
C ASN A 71 18.28 25.24 2.97
N MET A 72 18.31 25.42 4.29
CA MET A 72 18.57 24.34 5.23
C MET A 72 17.61 23.16 5.03
N LEU A 73 16.31 23.39 5.03
CA LEU A 73 15.28 22.37 4.87
C LEU A 73 15.45 21.56 3.59
N ALA A 74 15.87 22.19 2.50
CA ALA A 74 16.14 21.50 1.25
C ALA A 74 17.33 20.52 1.33
N GLY A 75 18.29 20.77 2.24
CA GLY A 75 19.45 19.90 2.45
C GLY A 75 19.22 18.76 3.42
N VAL A 76 18.28 18.93 4.35
CA VAL A 76 18.09 18.01 5.50
C VAL A 76 17.51 16.65 5.09
N SER A 77 16.70 16.60 4.03
CA SER A 77 15.99 15.37 3.63
C SER A 77 16.90 14.15 3.34
N GLY A 78 18.20 14.35 3.31
CA GLY A 78 19.16 13.26 3.07
C GLY A 78 20.10 12.96 4.23
N ILE A 79 20.05 13.71 5.32
CA ILE A 79 21.02 13.62 6.42
C ILE A 79 20.75 12.36 7.26
N ASN A 80 21.84 11.67 7.64
CA ASN A 80 21.81 10.50 8.52
C ASN A 80 22.39 10.81 9.90
N LEU A 81 23.36 11.73 9.97
CA LEU A 81 24.06 12.14 11.18
C LEU A 81 24.22 13.66 11.17
N VAL A 82 23.93 14.31 12.28
CA VAL A 82 24.08 15.77 12.42
C VAL A 82 25.26 16.10 13.33
N LEU A 83 26.09 17.01 12.86
CA LEU A 83 27.07 17.72 13.69
C LEU A 83 26.39 19.01 14.15
N LEU A 84 25.98 19.09 15.43
CA LEU A 84 25.39 20.28 16.02
C LEU A 84 26.50 21.13 16.64
N LEU A 85 26.84 22.25 16.00
CA LEU A 85 27.94 23.09 16.42
C LEU A 85 27.51 24.13 17.47
N VAL A 86 28.28 24.22 18.52
CA VAL A 86 28.11 25.18 19.60
C VAL A 86 29.45 25.90 19.83
N ASP A 87 29.48 27.21 19.69
CA ASP A 87 30.65 28.04 20.04
C ASP A 87 30.87 28.03 21.54
N SER A 88 32.05 27.67 21.99
CA SER A 88 32.39 27.57 23.42
C SER A 88 32.29 28.89 24.20
N ARG A 89 32.22 30.05 23.51
CA ARG A 89 32.05 31.36 24.11
C ARG A 89 30.59 31.77 24.32
N GLU A 90 29.69 31.24 23.44
CA GLU A 90 28.31 31.73 23.33
C GLU A 90 27.28 30.68 23.82
N GLY A 91 27.67 29.41 23.85
CA GLY A 91 26.76 28.34 24.26
C GLY A 91 25.59 28.09 23.28
N ILE A 92 24.45 27.69 23.81
CA ILE A 92 23.24 27.40 23.03
C ILE A 92 22.53 28.72 22.66
N MET A 93 22.51 29.01 21.36
CA MET A 93 21.92 30.23 20.79
C MET A 93 20.55 29.94 20.13
N PRO A 94 19.70 30.96 19.89
CA PRO A 94 18.34 30.77 19.36
C PRO A 94 18.27 29.97 18.06
N GLN A 95 19.19 30.20 17.11
CA GLN A 95 19.20 29.44 15.86
C GLN A 95 19.67 27.99 16.06
N THR A 96 20.48 27.71 17.08
CA THR A 96 20.83 26.33 17.46
C THR A 96 19.57 25.58 17.92
N LYS A 97 18.69 26.25 18.69
CA LYS A 97 17.39 25.67 19.10
C LYS A 97 16.47 25.44 17.91
N GLU A 98 16.30 26.44 17.04
CA GLU A 98 15.44 26.32 15.85
C GLU A 98 15.93 25.18 14.92
N HIS A 99 17.24 25.08 14.70
CA HIS A 99 17.80 23.98 13.91
C HIS A 99 17.55 22.63 14.56
N PHE A 100 17.69 22.54 15.87
CA PHE A 100 17.42 21.32 16.62
C PHE A 100 15.94 20.91 16.51
N ASP A 101 15.01 21.85 16.72
CA ASP A 101 13.57 21.61 16.62
C ASP A 101 13.21 21.07 15.23
N ILE A 102 13.69 21.71 14.17
CA ILE A 102 13.48 21.28 12.78
C ILE A 102 14.00 19.85 12.55
N LEU A 103 15.22 19.55 12.99
CA LEU A 103 15.85 18.26 12.79
C LEU A 103 15.11 17.13 13.55
N THR A 104 14.66 17.44 14.76
CA THR A 104 13.85 16.52 15.58
C THR A 104 12.48 16.26 14.95
N LEU A 105 11.79 17.29 14.50
CA LEU A 105 10.51 17.16 13.79
C LEU A 105 10.64 16.35 12.50
N LEU A 106 11.78 16.45 11.80
CA LEU A 106 12.10 15.61 10.64
C LEU A 106 12.57 14.21 11.02
N GLY A 107 12.69 13.90 12.34
CA GLY A 107 13.00 12.59 12.87
C GLY A 107 14.46 12.17 12.63
N ILE A 108 15.38 13.10 12.71
CA ILE A 108 16.80 12.78 12.80
C ILE A 108 17.09 12.34 14.24
N GLU A 109 17.77 11.22 14.38
CA GLU A 109 18.04 10.59 15.70
C GLU A 109 19.54 10.56 16.04
N ASN A 110 20.40 10.68 15.04
CA ASN A 110 21.84 10.57 15.23
C ASN A 110 22.50 11.95 15.27
N TYR A 111 23.13 12.26 16.38
CA TYR A 111 23.78 13.54 16.62
C TYR A 111 25.17 13.37 17.23
N ILE A 112 26.06 14.31 16.90
CA ILE A 112 27.29 14.61 17.64
C ILE A 112 27.28 16.11 17.90
N ILE A 113 27.46 16.52 19.15
CA ILE A 113 27.60 17.92 19.53
C ILE A 113 29.06 18.29 19.41
N VAL A 114 29.37 19.30 18.61
CA VAL A 114 30.73 19.76 18.38
C VAL A 114 30.90 21.14 19.03
N MET A 115 31.60 21.18 20.14
CA MET A 115 31.96 22.43 20.81
C MET A 115 33.18 23.03 20.12
N THR A 116 32.98 24.16 19.45
CA THR A 116 33.99 24.81 18.60
C THR A 116 34.71 25.96 19.31
N LYS A 117 35.84 26.42 18.73
CA LYS A 117 36.64 27.56 19.19
C LYS A 117 37.12 27.42 20.65
N ILE A 118 37.49 26.25 21.03
CA ILE A 118 37.90 25.89 22.40
C ILE A 118 39.21 26.56 22.84
N ASP A 119 39.97 27.09 21.87
CA ASP A 119 41.19 27.87 22.08
C ASP A 119 40.92 29.28 22.62
N LEU A 120 39.69 29.78 22.53
CA LEU A 120 39.30 31.12 22.92
C LEU A 120 38.76 31.24 24.35
N VAL A 121 38.65 30.12 25.07
CA VAL A 121 38.09 30.06 26.42
C VAL A 121 38.87 29.12 27.33
N GLU A 122 38.91 29.45 28.62
CA GLU A 122 39.55 28.62 29.65
C GLU A 122 38.75 27.34 29.89
N GLU A 123 39.43 26.30 30.43
CA GLU A 123 38.85 24.99 30.66
C GLU A 123 37.61 25.02 31.60
N GLU A 124 37.67 25.78 32.63
CA GLU A 124 36.56 25.94 33.60
C GLU A 124 35.30 26.47 32.93
N TYR A 125 35.44 27.42 32.01
CA TYR A 125 34.30 27.97 31.26
C TYR A 125 33.74 26.94 30.26
N ARG A 126 34.60 26.14 29.64
CA ARG A 126 34.15 25.06 28.73
C ARG A 126 33.29 24.04 29.45
N GLU A 127 33.63 23.70 30.71
CA GLU A 127 32.81 22.77 31.51
C GLU A 127 31.41 23.37 31.81
N LEU A 128 31.31 24.65 32.12
CA LEU A 128 30.02 25.31 32.29
C LEU A 128 29.16 25.26 31.01
N VAL A 129 29.75 25.50 29.85
CA VAL A 129 29.04 25.40 28.57
C VAL A 129 28.59 23.94 28.28
N LYS A 130 29.38 22.94 28.68
CA LYS A 130 28.96 21.53 28.59
C LYS A 130 27.78 21.22 29.51
N GLU A 131 27.74 21.79 30.72
CA GLU A 131 26.61 21.64 31.62
C GLU A 131 25.34 22.27 31.03
N ASP A 132 25.43 23.46 30.42
CA ASP A 132 24.33 24.11 29.72
C ASP A 132 23.84 23.28 28.52
N ILE A 133 24.76 22.71 27.74
CA ILE A 133 24.43 21.79 26.64
C ILE A 133 23.69 20.56 27.17
N ARG A 134 24.17 19.92 28.24
CA ARG A 134 23.52 18.76 28.84
C ARG A 134 22.13 19.11 29.38
N ALA A 135 21.98 20.25 30.03
CA ALA A 135 20.68 20.73 30.49
C ALA A 135 19.69 20.97 29.34
N PHE A 136 20.17 21.51 28.23
CA PHE A 136 19.36 21.71 27.01
C PHE A 136 18.96 20.39 26.35
N THR A 137 19.83 19.40 26.35
CA THR A 137 19.60 18.12 25.66
C THR A 137 18.84 17.09 26.50
N ALA A 138 18.69 17.30 27.79
CA ALA A 138 17.98 16.39 28.70
C ALA A 138 16.52 16.15 28.24
N GLY A 139 16.11 14.88 28.19
CA GLY A 139 14.79 14.45 27.71
C GLY A 139 14.57 14.61 26.21
N THR A 140 15.63 14.85 25.44
CA THR A 140 15.58 14.98 23.97
C THR A 140 16.38 13.86 23.29
N PRO A 141 16.26 13.68 21.96
CA PRO A 141 17.08 12.73 21.21
C PRO A 141 18.60 12.99 21.29
N LEU A 142 19.02 14.14 21.81
CA LEU A 142 20.43 14.50 21.99
C LEU A 142 20.98 14.18 23.38
N GLU A 143 20.19 13.66 24.32
CA GLU A 143 20.62 13.43 25.70
C GLU A 143 21.90 12.59 25.78
N ASP A 144 21.98 11.54 24.95
CA ASP A 144 23.15 10.65 24.86
C ASP A 144 24.14 11.03 23.74
N ALA A 145 23.99 12.21 23.13
CA ALA A 145 24.90 12.64 22.07
C ALA A 145 26.29 12.97 22.64
N PRO A 146 27.37 12.44 22.04
CA PRO A 146 28.72 12.79 22.49
C PRO A 146 29.02 14.26 22.22
N ILE A 147 29.67 14.91 23.20
CA ILE A 147 30.16 16.30 23.09
C ILE A 147 31.65 16.23 22.79
N ILE A 148 32.07 16.71 21.62
CA ILE A 148 33.45 16.71 21.18
C ILE A 148 33.98 18.13 21.09
N GLU A 149 35.08 18.40 21.77
CA GLU A 149 35.77 19.69 21.76
C GLU A 149 36.69 19.80 20.56
N VAL A 150 36.54 20.88 19.76
CA VAL A 150 37.30 21.07 18.53
C VAL A 150 37.79 22.51 18.37
N ASP A 151 39.06 22.66 18.00
CA ASP A 151 39.55 23.87 17.35
C ASP A 151 39.90 23.52 15.88
N SER A 152 39.07 24.04 14.96
CA SER A 152 39.20 23.79 13.52
C SER A 152 40.45 24.41 12.91
N ILE A 153 41.06 25.42 13.53
CA ILE A 153 42.24 26.15 13.04
C ILE A 153 43.51 25.37 13.40
N SER A 154 43.69 25.05 14.68
CA SER A 154 44.82 24.22 15.12
C SER A 154 44.67 22.74 14.86
N LYS A 155 43.46 22.32 14.43
CA LYS A 155 43.07 20.92 14.22
C LYS A 155 42.98 20.07 15.50
N LYS A 156 42.98 20.70 16.69
CA LYS A 156 42.82 20.00 17.96
C LYS A 156 41.44 19.37 18.01
N GLY A 157 41.36 18.08 18.38
CA GLY A 157 40.12 17.32 18.54
C GLY A 157 39.50 16.81 17.23
N LEU A 158 40.06 17.11 16.05
CA LEU A 158 39.53 16.61 14.76
C LEU A 158 39.65 15.10 14.64
N ASP A 159 40.76 14.49 15.08
CA ASP A 159 40.94 13.04 15.03
C ASP A 159 39.87 12.32 15.88
N THR A 160 39.63 12.81 17.11
CA THR A 160 38.60 12.28 17.99
C THR A 160 37.19 12.45 17.38
N LEU A 161 36.94 13.57 16.71
CA LEU A 161 35.68 13.78 15.99
C LEU A 161 35.52 12.79 14.85
N LEU A 162 36.56 12.56 14.03
CA LEU A 162 36.53 11.60 12.93
C LEU A 162 36.29 10.16 13.42
N GLU A 163 36.96 9.72 14.51
CA GLU A 163 36.75 8.42 15.12
C GLU A 163 35.31 8.29 15.68
N THR A 164 34.78 9.35 16.28
CA THR A 164 33.41 9.37 16.80
C THR A 164 32.38 9.29 15.68
N ILE A 165 32.59 10.02 14.58
CA ILE A 165 31.77 9.94 13.37
C ILE A 165 31.80 8.52 12.82
N ASP A 166 32.99 7.94 12.66
CA ASP A 166 33.16 6.59 12.10
C ASP A 166 32.39 5.56 12.91
N LYS A 167 32.53 5.56 14.23
CA LYS A 167 31.79 4.69 15.14
C LYS A 167 30.28 4.88 15.04
N LYS A 168 29.77 6.13 15.03
CA LYS A 168 28.34 6.41 14.90
C LYS A 168 27.77 5.98 13.54
N THR A 169 28.59 5.96 12.49
CA THR A 169 28.15 5.52 11.15
C THR A 169 28.03 4.00 11.01
N GLU A 170 28.57 3.21 11.93
CA GLU A 170 28.41 1.74 11.96
C GLU A 170 26.95 1.35 12.26
N ASP A 171 26.29 2.07 13.17
CA ASP A 171 24.93 1.81 13.61
C ASP A 171 23.87 2.35 12.65
N ILE A 172 24.25 3.19 11.68
CA ILE A 172 23.32 3.77 10.72
C ILE A 172 22.85 2.71 9.73
N GLN A 173 21.54 2.44 9.75
CA GLN A 173 20.93 1.52 8.81
C GLN A 173 21.07 1.99 7.37
N ALA A 174 21.37 1.07 6.47
CA ALA A 174 21.40 1.34 5.04
C ALA A 174 20.02 1.81 4.57
N ARG A 175 20.00 2.83 3.72
CA ARG A 175 18.75 3.28 3.10
C ARG A 175 18.19 2.19 2.20
N ASN A 176 16.87 2.13 2.13
CA ASN A 176 16.20 1.12 1.32
C ASN A 176 16.37 1.41 -0.17
N ILE A 177 17.20 0.59 -0.83
CA ILE A 177 17.47 0.64 -2.26
C ILE A 177 16.42 -0.11 -3.09
N GLU A 178 15.55 -0.90 -2.46
CA GLU A 178 14.49 -1.66 -3.13
C GLU A 178 13.23 -0.82 -3.39
N LYS A 179 13.14 0.37 -2.75
CA LYS A 179 12.05 1.32 -2.99
C LYS A 179 12.17 1.97 -4.36
N ASN A 180 11.07 2.57 -4.82
CA ASN A 180 11.04 3.41 -6.00
C ASN A 180 12.02 4.58 -5.87
N ALA A 181 12.74 4.88 -6.95
CA ALA A 181 13.69 5.98 -6.95
C ALA A 181 13.02 7.32 -6.72
N ARG A 182 13.61 8.15 -5.82
CA ARG A 182 13.14 9.50 -5.50
C ARG A 182 14.29 10.46 -5.24
N LEU A 183 14.39 11.50 -6.05
CA LEU A 183 15.35 12.58 -5.90
C LEU A 183 14.63 13.91 -5.80
N ASN A 184 14.75 14.59 -4.66
CA ASN A 184 14.22 15.93 -4.47
C ASN A 184 15.19 16.95 -5.08
N VAL A 185 14.72 17.74 -6.05
CA VAL A 185 15.54 18.70 -6.80
C VAL A 185 15.87 19.92 -5.93
N ASP A 186 17.14 20.10 -5.60
CA ASP A 186 17.62 21.28 -4.87
C ASP A 186 18.13 22.38 -5.81
N ARG A 187 18.63 22.03 -7.00
CA ARG A 187 19.03 22.97 -8.05
C ARG A 187 18.76 22.39 -9.44
N ALA A 188 18.42 23.25 -10.37
CA ALA A 188 18.40 22.97 -11.79
C ALA A 188 19.25 23.99 -12.52
N PHE A 189 19.99 23.58 -13.55
CA PHE A 189 20.80 24.47 -14.35
C PHE A 189 21.01 23.95 -15.77
N GLN A 190 21.30 24.83 -16.69
CA GLN A 190 21.56 24.46 -18.06
C GLN A 190 23.07 24.42 -18.30
N VAL A 191 23.57 23.30 -18.84
CA VAL A 191 24.97 23.14 -19.21
C VAL A 191 25.10 23.18 -20.73
N LYS A 192 25.92 24.13 -21.23
CA LYS A 192 26.12 24.31 -22.68
C LYS A 192 26.63 22.99 -23.30
N GLY A 193 25.91 22.49 -24.30
CA GLY A 193 26.21 21.22 -24.97
C GLY A 193 25.67 19.95 -24.31
N PHE A 194 25.26 20.01 -23.03
CA PHE A 194 24.74 18.85 -22.29
C PHE A 194 23.23 18.93 -21.99
N GLY A 195 22.65 20.13 -22.01
CA GLY A 195 21.24 20.33 -21.73
C GLY A 195 20.95 20.59 -20.26
N THR A 196 19.76 20.20 -19.79
CA THR A 196 19.29 20.44 -18.42
C THR A 196 19.88 19.41 -17.46
N VAL A 197 20.51 19.89 -16.40
CA VAL A 197 21.05 19.09 -15.31
C VAL A 197 20.34 19.49 -14.01
N VAL A 198 19.95 18.51 -13.23
CA VAL A 198 19.40 18.70 -11.89
C VAL A 198 20.33 18.10 -10.85
N THR A 199 20.37 18.71 -9.68
CA THR A 199 21.03 18.14 -8.52
C THR A 199 20.03 17.93 -7.38
N GLY A 200 20.33 16.97 -6.55
CA GLY A 200 19.52 16.63 -5.37
C GLY A 200 20.08 15.43 -4.62
N THR A 201 19.52 15.16 -3.47
CA THR A 201 19.80 13.93 -2.74
C THR A 201 18.82 12.85 -3.19
N LEU A 202 19.35 11.71 -3.63
CA LEU A 202 18.56 10.52 -3.88
C LEU A 202 18.14 9.95 -2.51
N THR A 203 16.89 10.15 -2.14
CA THR A 203 16.39 9.77 -0.82
C THR A 203 16.01 8.30 -0.74
N GLU A 204 15.58 7.70 -1.85
CA GLU A 204 15.11 6.31 -1.95
C GLU A 204 15.48 5.70 -3.29
N GLY A 205 15.63 4.38 -3.30
CA GLY A 205 15.80 3.57 -4.49
C GLY A 205 17.16 3.71 -5.18
N VAL A 206 17.15 3.40 -6.46
CA VAL A 206 18.33 3.38 -7.34
C VAL A 206 17.98 4.04 -8.67
N ILE A 207 18.89 4.83 -9.23
CA ILE A 207 18.77 5.41 -10.56
C ILE A 207 19.95 4.95 -11.41
N ASN A 208 19.67 4.43 -12.60
CA ASN A 208 20.66 4.02 -13.58
C ASN A 208 20.67 4.97 -14.79
N VAL A 209 21.79 5.07 -15.47
CA VAL A 209 21.84 5.71 -16.78
C VAL A 209 20.91 4.95 -17.73
N GLY A 210 20.01 5.68 -18.38
CA GLY A 210 19.02 5.11 -19.29
C GLY A 210 17.64 4.90 -18.68
N ASP A 211 17.47 5.03 -17.35
CA ASP A 211 16.17 4.91 -16.69
C ASP A 211 15.19 5.99 -17.17
N GLU A 212 13.92 5.63 -17.24
CA GLU A 212 12.81 6.56 -17.45
C GLU A 212 12.24 7.00 -16.11
N LEU A 213 12.25 8.31 -15.88
CA LEU A 213 11.75 8.94 -14.65
C LEU A 213 10.69 9.99 -15.00
N VAL A 214 9.97 10.44 -13.97
CA VAL A 214 8.95 11.48 -14.08
C VAL A 214 9.29 12.66 -13.18
N ILE A 215 9.14 13.86 -13.72
CA ILE A 215 9.26 15.12 -12.97
C ILE A 215 7.88 15.46 -12.40
N TYR A 216 7.75 15.44 -11.09
CA TYR A 216 6.55 15.79 -10.36
C TYR A 216 6.59 17.23 -9.81
N PRO A 217 5.43 17.94 -9.66
CA PRO A 217 4.05 17.45 -9.90
C PRO A 217 3.61 17.53 -11.36
N LYS A 218 4.40 18.05 -12.28
CA LYS A 218 4.04 18.26 -13.70
C LYS A 218 3.84 16.97 -14.50
N GLU A 219 4.31 15.83 -14.00
CA GLU A 219 4.27 14.50 -14.64
C GLU A 219 4.98 14.44 -16.01
N ILE A 220 6.05 15.21 -16.18
CA ILE A 220 6.84 15.22 -17.40
C ILE A 220 7.78 14.02 -17.41
N LYS A 221 7.63 13.12 -18.37
CA LYS A 221 8.53 11.97 -18.56
C LYS A 221 9.86 12.40 -19.12
N THR A 222 10.93 11.84 -18.59
CA THR A 222 12.30 12.10 -19.02
C THR A 222 13.15 10.83 -18.93
N LYS A 223 14.32 10.85 -19.59
CA LYS A 223 15.28 9.76 -19.53
C LYS A 223 16.61 10.26 -18.98
N VAL A 224 17.23 9.47 -18.13
CA VAL A 224 18.54 9.75 -17.54
C VAL A 224 19.64 9.57 -18.60
N ARG A 225 20.36 10.64 -18.93
CA ARG A 225 21.49 10.60 -19.90
C ARG A 225 22.81 10.31 -19.25
N ASN A 226 23.08 10.96 -18.13
CA ASN A 226 24.32 10.80 -17.38
C ASN A 226 24.06 11.06 -15.88
N ILE A 227 24.87 10.47 -15.05
CA ILE A 227 24.82 10.59 -13.59
C ILE A 227 26.20 10.93 -13.08
N GLN A 228 26.30 11.91 -12.18
CA GLN A 228 27.53 12.22 -11.45
C GLN A 228 27.29 12.15 -9.94
N VAL A 229 28.23 11.50 -9.25
CA VAL A 229 28.31 11.46 -7.79
C VAL A 229 29.72 11.89 -7.40
N HIS A 230 29.84 12.85 -6.48
CA HIS A 230 31.13 13.43 -6.08
C HIS A 230 32.00 13.92 -7.27
N ALA A 231 31.35 14.58 -8.24
CA ALA A 231 31.97 15.08 -9.49
C ALA A 231 32.58 14.00 -10.39
N GLN A 232 32.23 12.74 -10.21
CA GLN A 232 32.65 11.60 -11.05
C GLN A 232 31.46 11.02 -11.80
N ASP A 233 31.64 10.70 -13.08
CA ASP A 233 30.62 10.00 -13.87
C ASP A 233 30.47 8.58 -13.36
N VAL A 234 29.19 8.19 -13.15
CA VAL A 234 28.83 6.85 -12.69
C VAL A 234 27.69 6.30 -13.54
N THR A 235 27.57 4.98 -13.62
CA THR A 235 26.44 4.33 -14.32
C THR A 235 25.20 4.20 -13.47
N GLN A 236 25.36 4.31 -12.14
CA GLN A 236 24.29 4.11 -11.16
C GLN A 236 24.49 5.04 -9.95
N ALA A 237 23.39 5.58 -9.43
CA ALA A 237 23.33 6.23 -8.12
C ALA A 237 22.36 5.48 -7.20
N THR A 238 22.66 5.44 -5.91
CA THR A 238 21.87 4.75 -4.88
C THR A 238 21.39 5.73 -3.81
N ALA A 239 20.34 5.34 -3.11
CA ALA A 239 19.80 6.13 -1.98
C ALA A 239 20.90 6.52 -0.99
N GLY A 240 20.85 7.76 -0.50
CA GLY A 240 21.89 8.36 0.35
C GLY A 240 22.99 9.09 -0.41
N GLN A 241 22.96 9.14 -1.75
CA GLN A 241 23.95 9.89 -2.53
C GLN A 241 23.39 11.24 -3.00
N ARG A 242 24.24 12.27 -2.90
CA ARG A 242 23.98 13.51 -3.62
C ARG A 242 24.40 13.36 -5.07
N THR A 243 23.45 13.59 -5.96
CA THR A 243 23.57 13.20 -7.35
C THR A 243 23.28 14.37 -8.27
N ALA A 244 24.08 14.51 -9.34
CA ALA A 244 23.76 15.36 -10.49
C ALA A 244 23.27 14.48 -11.64
N ILE A 245 22.11 14.78 -12.21
CA ILE A 245 21.49 14.00 -13.27
C ILE A 245 21.25 14.86 -14.49
N ASN A 246 21.79 14.43 -15.63
CA ASN A 246 21.50 15.02 -16.93
C ASN A 246 20.22 14.40 -17.49
N LEU A 247 19.24 15.23 -17.81
CA LEU A 247 17.92 14.82 -18.28
C LEU A 247 17.76 15.00 -19.78
N ALA A 248 17.14 14.00 -20.42
CA ALA A 248 16.86 14.03 -21.85
C ALA A 248 15.57 14.80 -22.15
N ASN A 249 15.61 15.64 -23.18
CA ASN A 249 14.43 16.30 -23.76
C ASN A 249 13.65 17.20 -22.76
N ILE A 250 14.32 17.73 -21.76
CA ILE A 250 13.75 18.65 -20.77
C ILE A 250 14.31 20.05 -21.00
N LYS A 251 13.43 21.03 -21.09
CA LYS A 251 13.81 22.45 -21.09
C LYS A 251 14.09 22.88 -19.65
N PHE A 252 14.94 23.88 -19.50
CA PHE A 252 15.27 24.42 -18.17
C PHE A 252 14.03 24.91 -17.40
N ASP A 253 13.07 25.53 -18.11
CA ASP A 253 11.83 26.05 -17.53
C ASP A 253 10.81 24.96 -17.13
N ASP A 254 11.05 23.70 -17.57
CA ASP A 254 10.16 22.58 -17.22
C ASP A 254 10.44 22.02 -15.81
N ILE A 255 11.60 22.33 -15.23
CA ILE A 255 12.02 21.83 -13.92
C ILE A 255 12.59 22.94 -13.07
N LYS A 256 12.20 22.98 -11.81
CA LYS A 256 12.62 23.97 -10.81
C LYS A 256 13.03 23.30 -9.50
N ARG A 257 13.68 24.04 -8.62
CA ARG A 257 13.85 23.65 -7.23
C ARG A 257 12.47 23.42 -6.59
N GLY A 258 12.31 22.34 -5.85
CA GLY A 258 11.05 21.91 -5.28
C GLY A 258 10.43 20.73 -6.04
N ASP A 259 10.67 20.64 -7.35
CA ASP A 259 10.21 19.48 -8.12
C ASP A 259 10.89 18.19 -7.63
N THR A 260 10.21 17.07 -7.83
CA THR A 260 10.76 15.74 -7.49
C THR A 260 10.91 14.89 -8.74
N LEU A 261 12.10 14.33 -8.94
CA LEU A 261 12.36 13.33 -9.98
C LEU A 261 12.19 11.95 -9.39
N ALA A 262 11.23 11.15 -9.89
CA ALA A 262 10.90 9.87 -9.29
C ALA A 262 10.42 8.83 -10.32
N THR A 263 10.35 7.57 -9.90
CA THR A 263 9.74 6.48 -10.67
C THR A 263 8.29 6.81 -10.98
N ALA A 264 7.83 6.46 -12.18
CA ALA A 264 6.45 6.73 -12.62
C ALA A 264 5.43 6.07 -11.68
N GLY A 265 4.43 6.84 -11.22
CA GLY A 265 3.37 6.36 -10.33
C GLY A 265 3.77 6.11 -8.88
N SER A 266 4.97 6.55 -8.45
CA SER A 266 5.44 6.41 -7.07
C SER A 266 5.03 7.55 -6.14
N LEU A 267 4.51 8.64 -6.67
CA LEU A 267 4.04 9.80 -5.91
C LEU A 267 2.59 10.12 -6.28
N THR A 268 1.85 10.64 -5.31
CA THR A 268 0.47 11.08 -5.47
C THR A 268 0.42 12.59 -5.60
N LYS A 269 -0.23 13.07 -6.64
CA LYS A 269 -0.50 14.51 -6.84
C LYS A 269 -1.72 14.92 -6.05
N THR A 270 -1.61 16.02 -5.32
CA THR A 270 -2.68 16.44 -4.43
C THR A 270 -2.66 17.93 -4.13
N TYR A 271 -3.85 18.47 -3.81
CA TYR A 271 -4.07 19.78 -3.17
C TYR A 271 -4.43 19.66 -1.69
N MET A 272 -4.40 18.43 -1.13
CA MET A 272 -4.91 18.19 0.20
C MET A 272 -4.23 16.97 0.80
N ILE A 273 -3.80 17.06 2.06
CA ILE A 273 -3.17 15.97 2.80
C ILE A 273 -3.74 15.89 4.20
N ASP A 274 -3.93 14.68 4.72
CA ASP A 274 -4.22 14.45 6.15
C ASP A 274 -2.92 14.13 6.88
N THR A 275 -2.74 14.74 8.01
CA THR A 275 -1.46 14.75 8.73
C THR A 275 -1.63 14.56 10.23
N GLU A 276 -0.60 14.00 10.89
CA GLU A 276 -0.31 14.32 12.28
C GLU A 276 0.62 15.53 12.31
N ILE A 277 0.32 16.52 13.18
CA ILE A 277 1.12 17.70 13.44
C ILE A 277 1.60 17.65 14.89
N LYS A 278 2.90 17.90 15.10
CA LYS A 278 3.53 18.13 16.40
C LYS A 278 3.96 19.58 16.46
N LEU A 279 3.48 20.30 17.45
CA LEU A 279 3.83 21.72 17.68
C LEU A 279 4.97 21.83 18.67
N ILE A 280 5.87 22.79 18.45
CA ILE A 280 6.91 23.12 19.41
C ILE A 280 6.30 23.72 20.67
N ASN A 281 7.01 23.61 21.78
CA ASN A 281 6.56 24.18 23.06
C ASN A 281 6.92 25.68 23.17
N ASP A 282 6.23 26.47 22.33
CA ASP A 282 6.35 27.92 22.29
C ASP A 282 4.94 28.52 22.19
N GLU A 283 4.64 29.55 23.01
CA GLU A 283 3.30 30.15 23.09
C GLU A 283 2.77 30.63 21.72
N SER A 284 3.63 30.93 20.77
CA SER A 284 3.27 31.35 19.41
C SER A 284 2.89 30.18 18.48
N ALA A 285 3.06 28.93 18.93
CA ALA A 285 2.90 27.73 18.11
C ALA A 285 1.48 27.13 18.13
N ASN A 286 0.45 27.95 18.22
CA ASN A 286 -0.94 27.49 18.11
C ASN A 286 -1.39 27.43 16.65
N LEU A 287 -2.30 26.50 16.33
CA LEU A 287 -2.93 26.38 15.01
C LEU A 287 -4.45 26.31 15.13
N GLU A 288 -5.11 27.32 14.59
CA GLU A 288 -6.56 27.43 14.55
C GLU A 288 -7.13 27.06 13.17
N LEU A 289 -8.45 26.97 13.09
CA LEU A 289 -9.16 26.70 11.85
C LEU A 289 -8.92 27.80 10.81
N TRP A 290 -8.45 27.40 9.62
CA TRP A 290 -8.14 28.27 8.48
C TRP A 290 -6.86 29.11 8.62
N ASP A 291 -6.05 28.88 9.62
CA ASP A 291 -4.74 29.48 9.68
C ASP A 291 -3.96 29.24 8.40
N ARG A 292 -3.29 30.28 7.94
CA ARG A 292 -2.45 30.23 6.75
C ARG A 292 -1.01 30.01 7.16
N VAL A 293 -0.45 28.91 6.76
CA VAL A 293 0.90 28.49 7.13
C VAL A 293 1.76 28.21 5.90
N ARG A 294 3.08 28.24 6.09
CA ARG A 294 4.06 27.71 5.13
C ARG A 294 4.38 26.29 5.49
N VAL A 295 4.25 25.39 4.53
CA VAL A 295 4.59 23.98 4.67
C VAL A 295 5.80 23.68 3.80
N TYR A 296 6.79 23.03 4.39
CA TYR A 296 8.02 22.62 3.72
C TYR A 296 8.07 21.11 3.64
N ILE A 297 8.07 20.55 2.42
CA ILE A 297 8.11 19.12 2.15
C ILE A 297 9.26 18.84 1.20
N GLY A 298 10.28 18.09 1.64
CA GLY A 298 11.50 17.90 0.86
C GLY A 298 12.17 19.24 0.55
N THR A 299 12.24 19.62 -0.73
CA THR A 299 12.82 20.89 -1.20
C THR A 299 11.78 21.96 -1.53
N GLU A 300 10.49 21.64 -1.45
CA GLU A 300 9.39 22.52 -1.83
C GLU A 300 8.87 23.33 -0.65
N GLU A 301 8.43 24.56 -0.91
CA GLU A 301 7.70 25.44 0.01
C GLU A 301 6.34 25.75 -0.60
N ILE A 302 5.28 25.50 0.16
CA ILE A 302 3.91 25.72 -0.28
C ILE A 302 3.07 26.36 0.81
N MET A 303 2.11 27.17 0.43
CA MET A 303 1.12 27.73 1.34
C MET A 303 -0.01 26.75 1.58
N ALA A 304 -0.48 26.65 2.81
CA ALA A 304 -1.60 25.80 3.19
C ALA A 304 -2.55 26.49 4.16
N ARG A 305 -3.79 26.03 4.16
CA ARG A 305 -4.80 26.33 5.17
C ARG A 305 -4.97 25.14 6.10
N VAL A 306 -4.93 25.38 7.39
CA VAL A 306 -5.05 24.33 8.41
C VAL A 306 -6.51 24.07 8.75
N VAL A 307 -6.88 22.80 8.80
CA VAL A 307 -8.19 22.33 9.30
C VAL A 307 -7.93 21.29 10.38
N PRO A 308 -7.93 21.66 11.68
CA PRO A 308 -7.78 20.71 12.78
C PRO A 308 -8.88 19.65 12.74
N LEU A 309 -8.52 18.37 12.98
CA LEU A 309 -9.42 17.24 13.02
C LEU A 309 -9.50 16.68 14.45
N GLY A 310 -10.71 16.51 14.96
CA GLY A 310 -10.95 16.01 16.34
C GLY A 310 -10.73 17.05 17.45
N ALA A 311 -10.33 18.27 17.10
CA ALA A 311 -10.11 19.35 18.05
C ALA A 311 -10.55 20.70 17.47
N GLU A 312 -10.81 21.71 18.33
CA GLU A 312 -11.09 23.07 17.87
C GLU A 312 -9.81 23.77 17.36
N GLU A 313 -8.70 23.55 18.04
CA GLU A 313 -7.38 24.06 17.75
C GLU A 313 -6.30 23.03 18.13
N LEU A 314 -5.09 23.19 17.63
CA LEU A 314 -3.91 22.47 18.09
C LEU A 314 -3.07 23.42 18.95
N ALA A 315 -2.87 23.07 20.22
CA ALA A 315 -2.16 23.89 21.18
C ALA A 315 -0.65 23.68 21.16
N ALA A 316 0.11 24.69 21.56
CA ALA A 316 1.56 24.66 21.71
C ALA A 316 2.05 23.46 22.53
N GLY A 317 3.12 22.83 22.09
CA GLY A 317 3.69 21.62 22.69
C GLY A 317 2.85 20.36 22.55
N GLY A 318 1.67 20.46 21.92
CA GLY A 318 0.76 19.32 21.68
C GLY A 318 0.96 18.67 20.32
N ASN A 319 0.24 17.59 20.12
CA ASN A 319 0.10 16.93 18.82
C ASN A 319 -1.38 16.71 18.48
N GLY A 320 -1.68 16.58 17.21
CA GLY A 320 -3.03 16.27 16.76
C GLY A 320 -3.12 16.10 15.26
N PHE A 321 -4.31 15.70 14.80
CA PHE A 321 -4.57 15.52 13.38
C PHE A 321 -5.04 16.82 12.74
N ALA A 322 -4.63 17.05 11.51
CA ALA A 322 -5.13 18.14 10.68
C ALA A 322 -5.18 17.74 9.20
N GLN A 323 -6.15 18.30 8.49
CA GLN A 323 -6.14 18.33 7.04
C GLN A 323 -5.51 19.64 6.57
N LEU A 324 -4.41 19.55 5.83
CA LEU A 324 -3.79 20.70 5.20
C LEU A 324 -4.33 20.88 3.78
N ARG A 325 -4.91 22.03 3.49
CA ARG A 325 -5.41 22.42 2.18
C ARG A 325 -4.40 23.30 1.49
N LEU A 326 -3.75 22.77 0.49
CA LEU A 326 -2.63 23.38 -0.19
C LEU A 326 -3.11 24.37 -1.24
N GLU A 327 -2.39 25.49 -1.41
CA GLU A 327 -2.71 26.52 -2.41
C GLU A 327 -2.20 26.14 -3.82
N GLU A 328 -1.24 25.20 -3.91
CA GLU A 328 -0.71 24.66 -5.17
C GLU A 328 -0.71 23.13 -5.11
N GLU A 329 -0.65 22.49 -6.29
CA GLU A 329 -0.53 21.04 -6.41
C GLU A 329 0.89 20.59 -6.09
N ILE A 330 1.02 19.57 -5.24
CA ILE A 330 2.29 18.93 -4.92
C ILE A 330 2.24 17.43 -5.23
N ALA A 331 3.39 16.79 -5.19
CA ALA A 331 3.49 15.34 -5.30
C ALA A 331 4.20 14.76 -4.08
N VAL A 332 3.46 13.98 -3.32
CA VAL A 332 3.89 13.41 -2.03
C VAL A 332 3.46 11.96 -1.91
N LYS A 333 3.89 11.32 -0.85
CA LYS A 333 3.41 10.00 -0.45
C LYS A 333 3.14 9.96 1.05
N ASN A 334 2.46 8.91 1.49
CA ASN A 334 2.25 8.66 2.90
C ASN A 334 3.59 8.54 3.63
N TYR A 335 3.63 9.02 4.84
CA TYR A 335 4.80 9.09 5.73
C TYR A 335 5.91 10.07 5.31
N ASP A 336 5.67 10.93 4.31
CA ASP A 336 6.54 12.09 4.08
C ASP A 336 6.46 13.04 5.26
N LYS A 337 7.62 13.50 5.73
CA LYS A 337 7.74 14.47 6.83
C LYS A 337 7.73 15.88 6.29
N PHE A 338 7.21 16.79 7.09
CA PHE A 338 7.13 18.22 6.74
C PHE A 338 7.36 19.11 7.95
N ILE A 339 7.70 20.38 7.67
CA ILE A 339 7.83 21.44 8.66
C ILE A 339 6.79 22.51 8.40
N ILE A 340 6.26 23.10 9.46
CA ILE A 340 5.31 24.22 9.42
C ILE A 340 5.96 25.47 10.00
N ARG A 341 5.84 26.55 9.24
CA ARG A 341 6.21 27.90 9.72
C ARG A 341 5.03 28.84 9.58
N THR A 342 4.95 29.83 10.44
CA THR A 342 3.96 30.91 10.34
C THR A 342 4.12 31.68 9.04
N TYR A 343 3.03 32.28 8.56
CA TYR A 343 3.06 33.07 7.32
C TYR A 343 3.95 34.31 7.49
N SER A 344 3.76 35.05 8.57
CA SER A 344 4.55 36.28 8.92
C SER A 344 4.34 36.62 10.41
N PRO A 345 5.42 36.82 11.19
CA PRO A 345 6.83 36.55 10.85
C PRO A 345 7.06 35.04 10.55
N MET A 346 8.12 34.70 9.81
CA MET A 346 8.45 33.30 9.46
C MET A 346 9.14 32.61 10.64
N ILE A 347 8.35 32.05 11.55
CA ILE A 347 8.83 31.31 12.73
C ILE A 347 8.43 29.84 12.56
N THR A 348 9.33 28.92 12.85
CA THR A 348 9.02 27.48 12.90
C THR A 348 8.11 27.22 14.10
N ILE A 349 6.94 26.64 13.85
CA ILE A 349 5.93 26.36 14.88
C ILE A 349 5.69 24.85 15.07
N GLY A 350 6.14 24.03 14.14
CA GLY A 350 5.96 22.59 14.23
C GLY A 350 6.30 21.88 12.94
N GLY A 351 5.91 20.65 12.89
CA GLY A 351 6.06 19.75 11.73
C GLY A 351 5.25 18.50 11.95
N GLY A 352 5.41 17.53 11.08
CA GLY A 352 4.66 16.28 11.22
C GLY A 352 4.89 15.30 10.11
N VAL A 353 3.94 14.39 9.98
CA VAL A 353 3.95 13.31 8.99
C VAL A 353 2.64 13.28 8.21
N ILE A 354 2.73 13.02 6.91
CA ILE A 354 1.56 12.83 6.04
C ILE A 354 1.03 11.42 6.28
N LEU A 355 -0.22 11.30 6.71
CA LEU A 355 -0.89 10.02 6.92
C LEU A 355 -1.68 9.57 5.68
N ASP A 356 -2.34 10.53 5.00
CA ASP A 356 -3.04 10.26 3.75
C ASP A 356 -2.68 11.34 2.72
N ALA A 357 -2.04 10.93 1.62
CA ALA A 357 -1.60 11.80 0.52
C ALA A 357 -2.73 12.14 -0.47
N SER A 358 -3.90 11.52 -0.37
CA SER A 358 -5.03 11.78 -1.26
C SER A 358 -6.38 11.70 -0.53
N PRO A 359 -6.55 12.44 0.58
CA PRO A 359 -7.77 12.38 1.36
C PRO A 359 -8.93 13.06 0.63
N LYS A 360 -10.15 12.71 1.04
CA LYS A 360 -11.35 13.50 0.74
C LYS A 360 -11.51 14.60 1.77
N LYS A 361 -12.39 15.57 1.51
CA LYS A 361 -12.79 16.53 2.55
C LYS A 361 -13.55 15.81 3.65
N HIS A 362 -13.15 16.03 4.90
CA HIS A 362 -13.77 15.43 6.07
C HIS A 362 -14.56 16.47 6.90
N SER A 363 -15.54 15.99 7.65
CA SER A 363 -16.03 16.70 8.82
C SER A 363 -14.96 16.67 9.92
N ARG A 364 -14.76 17.80 10.62
CA ARG A 364 -13.69 17.96 11.63
C ARG A 364 -13.74 16.92 12.76
N PHE A 365 -14.95 16.50 13.14
CA PHE A 365 -15.20 15.59 14.28
C PHE A 365 -15.77 14.23 13.79
N ASN A 366 -15.29 13.72 12.66
CA ASN A 366 -15.67 12.39 12.17
C ASN A 366 -14.83 11.32 12.86
N GLU A 367 -15.46 10.56 13.77
CA GLU A 367 -14.80 9.52 14.56
C GLU A 367 -14.16 8.41 13.71
N GLU A 368 -14.80 8.00 12.60
CA GLU A 368 -14.26 6.97 11.71
C GLU A 368 -12.95 7.42 11.05
N ILE A 369 -12.87 8.71 10.68
CA ILE A 369 -11.65 9.29 10.09
C ILE A 369 -10.55 9.40 11.15
N LEU A 370 -10.88 9.84 12.36
CA LEU A 370 -9.92 9.96 13.45
C LEU A 370 -9.33 8.60 13.83
N GLU A 371 -10.16 7.56 13.89
CA GLU A 371 -9.69 6.20 14.15
C GLU A 371 -8.80 5.67 13.03
N LYS A 372 -9.18 5.92 11.76
CA LYS A 372 -8.33 5.58 10.60
C LYS A 372 -6.97 6.25 10.70
N LEU A 373 -6.91 7.56 11.00
CA LEU A 373 -5.65 8.30 11.12
C LEU A 373 -4.79 7.80 12.29
N LYS A 374 -5.41 7.42 13.41
CA LYS A 374 -4.72 6.77 14.53
C LYS A 374 -4.05 5.47 14.11
N VAL A 375 -4.78 4.59 13.45
CA VAL A 375 -4.23 3.33 12.93
C VAL A 375 -3.10 3.58 11.95
N GLN A 376 -3.20 4.61 11.10
CA GLN A 376 -2.13 4.97 10.18
C GLN A 376 -0.89 5.53 10.90
N LEU A 377 -1.05 6.16 12.05
CA LEU A 377 0.06 6.71 12.83
C LEU A 377 0.77 5.65 13.70
N GLU A 378 0.00 4.81 14.37
CA GLU A 378 0.46 3.91 15.44
C GLU A 378 0.54 2.44 14.96
N GLY A 379 -0.18 2.10 13.87
CA GLY A 379 -0.28 0.74 13.34
C GLY A 379 1.03 0.26 12.72
N ASN A 380 1.27 -1.04 12.88
CA ASN A 380 2.32 -1.72 12.14
C ASN A 380 1.88 -1.97 10.67
N SER A 381 2.76 -2.52 9.84
CA SER A 381 2.46 -2.76 8.42
C SER A 381 1.26 -3.70 8.22
N SER A 382 1.06 -4.70 9.07
CA SER A 382 -0.12 -5.58 9.02
C SER A 382 -1.42 -4.82 9.33
N ASP A 383 -1.44 -3.91 10.32
CA ASP A 383 -2.61 -3.07 10.60
C ASP A 383 -2.95 -2.15 9.42
N LEU A 384 -1.93 -1.61 8.75
CA LEU A 384 -2.12 -0.80 7.55
C LEU A 384 -2.76 -1.60 6.41
N ILE A 385 -2.30 -2.83 6.18
CA ILE A 385 -2.88 -3.74 5.18
C ILE A 385 -4.33 -4.07 5.53
N ALA A 386 -4.61 -4.46 6.77
CA ALA A 386 -5.97 -4.78 7.22
C ALA A 386 -6.92 -3.58 7.04
N ASN A 387 -6.50 -2.38 7.45
CA ASN A 387 -7.28 -1.16 7.31
C ASN A 387 -7.47 -0.76 5.83
N TYR A 388 -6.43 -0.90 5.00
CA TYR A 388 -6.54 -0.67 3.56
C TYR A 388 -7.58 -1.59 2.92
N LEU A 389 -7.54 -2.89 3.20
CA LEU A 389 -8.53 -3.85 2.71
C LEU A 389 -9.95 -3.53 3.20
N LEU A 390 -10.09 -3.05 4.44
CA LEU A 390 -11.39 -2.66 5.00
C LEU A 390 -11.95 -1.40 4.34
N SER A 391 -11.13 -0.40 4.09
CA SER A 391 -11.55 0.92 3.57
C SER A 391 -11.59 1.00 2.04
N HIS A 392 -10.92 0.08 1.32
CA HIS A 392 -10.86 0.09 -0.14
C HIS A 392 -12.24 -0.03 -0.77
N GLN A 393 -12.46 0.59 -1.94
CA GLN A 393 -13.75 0.56 -2.62
C GLN A 393 -14.12 -0.85 -3.11
N ASP A 394 -13.15 -1.58 -3.68
CA ASP A 394 -13.35 -2.97 -4.11
C ASP A 394 -13.33 -3.90 -2.91
N TYR A 395 -14.11 -4.97 -2.98
CA TYR A 395 -14.17 -5.97 -1.91
C TYR A 395 -12.96 -6.92 -1.95
N LEU A 396 -12.48 -7.24 -3.15
CA LEU A 396 -11.31 -8.10 -3.37
C LEU A 396 -10.16 -7.29 -3.93
N VAL A 397 -9.06 -7.19 -3.19
CA VAL A 397 -7.90 -6.38 -3.54
C VAL A 397 -6.70 -7.28 -3.85
N ALA A 398 -6.11 -7.10 -5.04
CA ALA A 398 -4.93 -7.84 -5.44
C ALA A 398 -3.68 -7.41 -4.64
N LYS A 399 -2.74 -8.34 -4.41
CA LYS A 399 -1.48 -8.06 -3.69
C LYS A 399 -0.71 -6.89 -4.30
N ASP A 400 -0.63 -6.83 -5.62
CA ASP A 400 0.12 -5.76 -6.31
C ASP A 400 -0.47 -4.37 -6.02
N ASN A 401 -1.79 -4.27 -5.85
CA ASN A 401 -2.44 -3.01 -5.46
C ASN A 401 -2.09 -2.64 -4.00
N ILE A 402 -2.02 -3.62 -3.08
CA ILE A 402 -1.61 -3.39 -1.69
C ILE A 402 -0.18 -2.84 -1.66
N VAL A 403 0.75 -3.50 -2.34
CA VAL A 403 2.16 -3.08 -2.46
C VAL A 403 2.26 -1.67 -3.02
N LYS A 404 1.53 -1.39 -4.09
CA LYS A 404 1.57 -0.10 -4.79
C LYS A 404 1.01 1.04 -3.95
N GLU A 405 -0.17 0.85 -3.38
CA GLU A 405 -0.88 1.91 -2.65
C GLU A 405 -0.28 2.18 -1.27
N LEU A 406 0.14 1.13 -0.55
CA LEU A 406 0.81 1.29 0.75
C LEU A 406 2.30 1.55 0.62
N GLN A 407 2.89 1.35 -0.56
CA GLN A 407 4.32 1.54 -0.85
C GLN A 407 5.25 0.77 0.11
N LEU A 408 4.77 -0.40 0.57
CA LEU A 408 5.54 -1.31 1.41
C LEU A 408 6.39 -2.25 0.53
N PRO A 409 7.53 -2.74 1.03
CA PRO A 409 8.32 -3.78 0.36
C PRO A 409 7.50 -5.05 0.13
N VAL A 410 7.69 -5.70 -1.02
CA VAL A 410 6.91 -6.90 -1.40
C VAL A 410 7.05 -8.02 -0.36
N ASN A 411 8.26 -8.26 0.13
CA ASN A 411 8.56 -9.27 1.15
C ASN A 411 7.87 -8.97 2.50
N GLU A 412 7.77 -7.72 2.89
CA GLU A 412 7.05 -7.27 4.09
C GLU A 412 5.54 -7.49 3.92
N VAL A 413 4.97 -7.07 2.79
CA VAL A 413 3.55 -7.30 2.48
C VAL A 413 3.21 -8.79 2.46
N GLU A 414 4.09 -9.65 1.93
CA GLU A 414 3.88 -11.10 1.93
C GLU A 414 3.89 -11.71 3.33
N ALA A 415 4.82 -11.28 4.19
CA ALA A 415 4.88 -11.72 5.58
C ALA A 415 3.64 -11.27 6.37
N ASP A 416 3.24 -10.02 6.24
CA ASP A 416 2.08 -9.45 6.92
C ASP A 416 0.77 -10.08 6.46
N ILE A 417 0.60 -10.29 5.15
CA ILE A 417 -0.56 -11.02 4.61
C ILE A 417 -0.63 -12.44 5.18
N ALA A 418 0.50 -13.15 5.30
CA ALA A 418 0.54 -14.48 5.89
C ALA A 418 0.09 -14.45 7.35
N GLN A 419 0.57 -13.49 8.13
CA GLN A 419 0.15 -13.27 9.52
C GLN A 419 -1.36 -12.98 9.61
N LEU A 420 -1.88 -12.04 8.83
CA LEU A 420 -3.31 -11.67 8.84
C LEU A 420 -4.23 -12.82 8.43
N LEU A 421 -3.77 -13.71 7.53
CA LEU A 421 -4.48 -14.93 7.16
C LEU A 421 -4.51 -15.93 8.33
N GLU A 422 -3.40 -16.11 9.04
CA GLU A 422 -3.30 -16.98 10.23
C GLU A 422 -4.18 -16.48 11.38
N GLU A 423 -4.21 -15.18 11.60
CA GLU A 423 -5.09 -14.50 12.57
C GLU A 423 -6.58 -14.52 12.17
N GLY A 424 -6.88 -14.88 10.93
CA GLY A 424 -8.25 -14.89 10.40
C GLY A 424 -8.87 -13.50 10.25
N LEU A 425 -8.06 -12.45 10.15
CA LEU A 425 -8.50 -11.08 9.93
C LEU A 425 -8.78 -10.78 8.46
N ILE A 426 -8.20 -11.55 7.55
CA ILE A 426 -8.45 -11.48 6.11
C ILE A 426 -8.68 -12.87 5.55
N TYR A 427 -9.29 -12.93 4.37
CA TYR A 427 -9.44 -14.17 3.58
C TYR A 427 -8.85 -13.99 2.20
N GLN A 428 -8.35 -15.10 1.64
CA GLN A 428 -7.74 -15.14 0.32
C GLN A 428 -8.67 -15.80 -0.70
N THR A 429 -8.77 -15.19 -1.90
CA THR A 429 -9.36 -15.75 -3.11
C THR A 429 -8.32 -15.86 -4.22
N LYS A 430 -8.70 -16.37 -5.39
CA LYS A 430 -7.80 -16.42 -6.55
C LYS A 430 -7.44 -15.04 -7.12
N ILE A 431 -8.22 -14.03 -6.83
CA ILE A 431 -8.05 -12.68 -7.42
C ILE A 431 -7.59 -11.62 -6.41
N GLY A 432 -7.55 -11.95 -5.13
CA GLY A 432 -7.13 -11.00 -4.10
C GLY A 432 -7.57 -11.39 -2.71
N TYR A 433 -7.45 -10.42 -1.81
CA TYR A 433 -7.72 -10.55 -0.39
C TYR A 433 -8.93 -9.71 0.01
N ILE A 434 -9.65 -10.15 1.05
CA ILE A 434 -10.81 -9.44 1.61
C ILE A 434 -10.68 -9.38 3.12
N HIS A 435 -11.01 -8.25 3.72
CA HIS A 435 -11.10 -8.10 5.16
C HIS A 435 -12.30 -8.85 5.74
N LYS A 436 -12.15 -9.47 6.91
CA LYS A 436 -13.17 -10.28 7.60
C LYS A 436 -14.53 -9.58 7.71
N LYS A 437 -14.57 -8.31 8.10
CA LYS A 437 -15.82 -7.54 8.20
C LYS A 437 -16.57 -7.46 6.87
N LYS A 438 -15.88 -7.17 5.77
CA LYS A 438 -16.51 -7.16 4.44
C LYS A 438 -16.98 -8.54 4.00
N TYR A 439 -16.19 -9.59 4.30
CA TYR A 439 -16.59 -10.98 4.07
C TYR A 439 -17.91 -11.30 4.80
N GLU A 440 -18.01 -10.95 6.08
CA GLU A 440 -19.21 -11.16 6.91
C GLU A 440 -20.41 -10.39 6.37
N GLU A 441 -20.24 -9.13 5.96
CA GLU A 441 -21.31 -8.32 5.35
C GLU A 441 -21.89 -8.95 4.07
N VAL A 442 -21.03 -9.46 3.19
CA VAL A 442 -21.48 -10.12 1.95
C VAL A 442 -22.14 -11.45 2.25
N LEU A 443 -21.61 -12.21 3.22
CA LEU A 443 -22.16 -13.48 3.66
C LEU A 443 -23.55 -13.31 4.27
N GLU A 444 -23.75 -12.32 5.14
CA GLU A 444 -25.07 -12.02 5.73
C GLU A 444 -26.11 -11.67 4.66
N LYS A 445 -25.72 -10.84 3.69
CA LYS A 445 -26.58 -10.50 2.55
C LYS A 445 -26.97 -11.74 1.75
N LEU A 446 -26.00 -12.64 1.48
CA LEU A 446 -26.25 -13.89 0.78
C LEU A 446 -27.16 -14.82 1.59
N LYS A 447 -26.87 -15.02 2.87
CA LYS A 447 -27.72 -15.84 3.77
C LYS A 447 -29.17 -15.33 3.81
N LYS A 448 -29.34 -14.03 3.95
CA LYS A 448 -30.70 -13.43 3.91
C LYS A 448 -31.40 -13.69 2.58
N LEU A 449 -30.70 -13.53 1.46
CA LEU A 449 -31.23 -13.82 0.12
C LEU A 449 -31.68 -15.29 0.00
N LEU A 450 -30.86 -16.23 0.49
CA LEU A 450 -31.16 -17.66 0.45
C LEU A 450 -32.37 -18.00 1.33
N ILE A 451 -32.42 -17.48 2.56
CA ILE A 451 -33.55 -17.68 3.49
C ILE A 451 -34.86 -17.16 2.87
N ASP A 452 -34.86 -15.97 2.30
CA ASP A 452 -36.07 -15.39 1.69
C ASP A 452 -36.48 -16.19 0.43
N TYR A 453 -35.51 -16.71 -0.32
CA TYR A 453 -35.78 -17.58 -1.46
C TYR A 453 -36.41 -18.90 -1.03
N HIS A 454 -35.86 -19.58 -0.04
CA HIS A 454 -36.36 -20.86 0.47
C HIS A 454 -37.75 -20.71 1.13
N LYS A 455 -38.04 -19.58 1.78
CA LYS A 455 -39.40 -19.28 2.28
C LYS A 455 -40.42 -19.20 1.13
N ARG A 456 -40.01 -18.58 0.00
CA ARG A 456 -40.87 -18.38 -1.17
C ARG A 456 -41.00 -19.62 -2.03
N TYR A 457 -39.91 -20.38 -2.18
CA TYR A 457 -39.81 -21.53 -3.06
C TYR A 457 -39.40 -22.78 -2.29
N LYS A 458 -40.29 -23.27 -1.45
CA LYS A 458 -40.03 -24.35 -0.48
C LYS A 458 -39.55 -25.67 -1.10
N LEU A 459 -39.83 -25.89 -2.39
CA LEU A 459 -39.45 -27.08 -3.14
C LEU A 459 -38.21 -26.89 -4.01
N LYS A 460 -37.61 -25.71 -4.02
CA LYS A 460 -36.36 -25.45 -4.77
C LYS A 460 -35.15 -25.57 -3.86
N VAL A 461 -34.17 -26.34 -4.29
CA VAL A 461 -32.94 -26.64 -3.54
C VAL A 461 -32.07 -25.41 -3.31
N GLY A 462 -32.06 -24.48 -4.27
CA GLY A 462 -31.23 -23.27 -4.17
C GLY A 462 -31.46 -22.28 -5.30
N ILE A 463 -30.72 -21.21 -5.29
CA ILE A 463 -30.76 -20.14 -6.29
C ILE A 463 -29.68 -20.37 -7.35
N PRO A 464 -29.96 -20.23 -8.65
CA PRO A 464 -28.92 -20.26 -9.68
C PRO A 464 -27.82 -19.23 -9.44
N LYS A 465 -26.53 -19.61 -9.57
CA LYS A 465 -25.40 -18.68 -9.40
C LYS A 465 -25.57 -17.37 -10.15
N ILE A 466 -26.09 -17.43 -11.38
CA ILE A 466 -26.30 -16.23 -12.23
C ILE A 466 -27.34 -15.26 -11.65
N GLU A 467 -28.36 -15.80 -10.95
CA GLU A 467 -29.36 -14.98 -10.27
C GLU A 467 -28.77 -14.34 -9.02
N VAL A 468 -27.93 -15.07 -8.25
CA VAL A 468 -27.21 -14.51 -7.11
C VAL A 468 -26.34 -13.33 -7.55
N ILE A 469 -25.58 -13.46 -8.66
CA ILE A 469 -24.73 -12.40 -9.18
C ILE A 469 -25.54 -11.11 -9.43
N SER A 470 -26.74 -11.21 -9.98
CA SER A 470 -27.60 -10.05 -10.28
C SER A 470 -28.10 -9.28 -9.06
N LYS A 471 -28.01 -9.88 -7.86
CA LYS A 471 -28.50 -9.27 -6.60
C LYS A 471 -27.42 -8.47 -5.85
N PHE A 472 -26.15 -8.59 -6.27
CA PHE A 472 -25.05 -7.88 -5.64
C PHE A 472 -24.59 -6.71 -6.51
N LYS A 473 -24.21 -5.61 -5.87
CA LYS A 473 -23.57 -4.44 -6.52
C LYS A 473 -22.05 -4.64 -6.62
N LEU A 474 -21.63 -5.82 -7.02
CA LEU A 474 -20.24 -6.22 -7.20
C LEU A 474 -20.03 -6.72 -8.62
N SER A 475 -18.80 -6.78 -9.08
CA SER A 475 -18.50 -7.38 -10.39
C SER A 475 -18.83 -8.87 -10.37
N GLN A 476 -19.20 -9.41 -11.53
CA GLN A 476 -19.48 -10.84 -11.67
C GLN A 476 -18.33 -11.71 -11.16
N LYS A 477 -17.09 -11.30 -11.41
CA LYS A 477 -15.89 -12.02 -10.99
C LYS A 477 -15.75 -12.05 -9.47
N GLU A 478 -15.99 -10.93 -8.79
CA GLU A 478 -15.94 -10.85 -7.33
C GLU A 478 -17.03 -11.72 -6.69
N VAL A 479 -18.27 -11.67 -7.19
CA VAL A 479 -19.37 -12.49 -6.64
C VAL A 479 -19.07 -13.97 -6.78
N LEU A 480 -18.53 -14.42 -7.90
CA LEU A 480 -18.17 -15.82 -8.11
C LEU A 480 -17.05 -16.28 -7.14
N GLU A 481 -15.99 -15.49 -6.99
CA GLU A 481 -14.91 -15.79 -6.05
C GLU A 481 -15.40 -15.81 -4.59
N MET A 482 -16.33 -14.91 -4.24
CA MET A 482 -16.94 -14.88 -2.91
C MET A 482 -17.81 -16.13 -2.66
N ILE A 483 -18.61 -16.55 -3.64
CA ILE A 483 -19.39 -17.78 -3.52
C ILE A 483 -18.46 -18.98 -3.33
N ASP A 484 -17.40 -19.08 -4.12
CA ASP A 484 -16.44 -20.19 -4.01
C ASP A 484 -15.74 -20.17 -2.63
N LEU A 485 -15.42 -18.98 -2.10
CA LEU A 485 -14.87 -18.83 -0.75
C LEU A 485 -15.89 -19.26 0.34
N PHE A 486 -17.17 -18.89 0.21
CA PHE A 486 -18.21 -19.29 1.15
C PHE A 486 -18.44 -20.81 1.12
N ILE A 487 -18.34 -21.45 -0.04
CA ILE A 487 -18.40 -22.91 -0.18
C ILE A 487 -17.20 -23.57 0.50
N LYS A 488 -15.98 -23.04 0.26
CA LYS A 488 -14.75 -23.53 0.88
C LYS A 488 -14.81 -23.46 2.40
N ASN A 489 -15.39 -22.37 2.94
CA ASN A 489 -15.56 -22.16 4.38
C ASN A 489 -16.80 -22.86 4.94
N ASN A 490 -17.52 -23.65 4.14
CA ASN A 490 -18.70 -24.40 4.56
C ASN A 490 -19.85 -23.52 5.12
N GLU A 491 -19.99 -22.31 4.57
CA GLU A 491 -21.05 -21.36 4.92
C GLU A 491 -22.32 -21.56 4.09
N VAL A 492 -22.15 -21.98 2.83
CA VAL A 492 -23.20 -22.32 1.88
C VAL A 492 -22.80 -23.58 1.12
N ARG A 493 -23.76 -24.25 0.49
CA ARG A 493 -23.48 -25.40 -0.35
C ARG A 493 -23.83 -25.14 -1.81
N LEU A 494 -23.23 -25.92 -2.69
CA LEU A 494 -23.49 -25.90 -4.11
C LEU A 494 -24.08 -27.25 -4.53
N GLU A 495 -25.24 -27.24 -5.18
CA GLU A 495 -25.83 -28.41 -5.84
C GLU A 495 -25.97 -28.15 -7.34
N GLY A 496 -25.10 -28.79 -8.14
CA GLY A 496 -24.97 -28.45 -9.55
C GLY A 496 -24.57 -26.98 -9.74
N ASN A 497 -25.48 -26.16 -10.25
CA ASN A 497 -25.29 -24.71 -10.44
C ASN A 497 -26.12 -23.85 -9.46
N LEU A 498 -26.68 -24.47 -8.41
CA LEU A 498 -27.54 -23.82 -7.44
C LEU A 498 -26.79 -23.59 -6.12
N VAL A 499 -26.88 -22.37 -5.60
CA VAL A 499 -26.36 -21.99 -4.28
C VAL A 499 -27.51 -22.13 -3.27
N ALA A 500 -27.26 -22.86 -2.20
CA ALA A 500 -28.24 -23.13 -1.15
C ALA A 500 -27.67 -22.86 0.25
N GLU A 501 -28.57 -22.62 1.22
CA GLU A 501 -28.18 -22.66 2.63
C GLU A 501 -27.58 -24.03 2.97
N LYS A 502 -26.59 -24.03 3.86
CA LYS A 502 -25.83 -25.22 4.26
C LYS A 502 -26.74 -26.38 4.68
N ASP A 503 -27.69 -26.12 5.54
CA ASP A 503 -28.52 -27.12 6.19
C ASP A 503 -29.94 -27.17 5.64
N PHE A 504 -30.24 -26.45 4.56
CA PHE A 504 -31.57 -26.46 3.97
C PHE A 504 -31.87 -27.80 3.33
N VAL A 505 -32.99 -28.39 3.68
CA VAL A 505 -33.56 -29.62 3.08
C VAL A 505 -34.98 -29.35 2.63
N VAL A 506 -35.29 -29.79 1.41
CA VAL A 506 -36.66 -29.69 0.90
C VAL A 506 -37.58 -30.56 1.78
N ASN A 507 -38.50 -29.92 2.46
CA ASN A 507 -39.49 -30.61 3.28
C ASN A 507 -40.85 -30.63 2.58
N TYR A 508 -41.44 -31.84 2.46
CA TYR A 508 -42.73 -32.04 1.86
C TYR A 508 -43.81 -32.12 2.91
N ASP A 509 -44.94 -31.45 2.69
CA ASP A 509 -46.12 -31.59 3.51
C ASP A 509 -46.83 -32.95 3.23
N LYS A 510 -47.86 -33.29 4.05
CA LYS A 510 -48.57 -34.59 3.91
C LYS A 510 -49.19 -34.81 2.51
N LYS A 511 -49.68 -33.74 1.86
CA LYS A 511 -50.27 -33.82 0.53
C LYS A 511 -49.18 -34.04 -0.54
N GLN A 512 -48.06 -33.31 -0.41
CA GLN A 512 -46.91 -33.42 -1.25
C GLN A 512 -46.24 -34.81 -1.14
N LEU A 513 -46.16 -35.37 0.07
CA LEU A 513 -45.66 -36.73 0.27
C LEU A 513 -46.55 -37.80 -0.40
N ALA A 514 -47.90 -37.65 -0.29
CA ALA A 514 -48.82 -38.55 -0.97
C ALA A 514 -48.71 -38.46 -2.51
N GLU A 515 -48.58 -37.22 -3.03
CA GLU A 515 -48.41 -36.98 -4.46
C GLU A 515 -47.04 -37.48 -4.98
N LYS A 516 -45.97 -37.28 -4.23
CA LYS A 516 -44.64 -37.84 -4.50
C LYS A 516 -44.75 -39.37 -4.62
N ALA A 517 -45.32 -40.03 -3.62
CA ALA A 517 -45.47 -41.47 -3.63
C ALA A 517 -46.32 -41.98 -4.81
N ARG A 518 -47.32 -41.20 -5.25
CA ARG A 518 -48.12 -41.48 -6.43
C ARG A 518 -47.24 -41.41 -7.72
N ILE A 519 -46.53 -40.31 -7.90
CA ILE A 519 -45.66 -40.07 -9.04
C ILE A 519 -44.58 -41.17 -9.16
N GLU A 520 -43.86 -41.46 -8.07
CA GLU A 520 -42.80 -42.49 -8.04
C GLU A 520 -43.38 -43.88 -8.35
N ARG A 521 -44.54 -44.22 -7.83
CA ARG A 521 -45.23 -45.50 -8.11
C ARG A 521 -45.62 -45.61 -9.60
N GLU A 522 -46.21 -44.56 -10.17
CA GLU A 522 -46.60 -44.53 -11.57
C GLU A 522 -45.40 -44.65 -12.52
N LEU A 523 -44.28 -44.01 -12.17
CA LEU A 523 -43.03 -44.13 -12.93
C LEU A 523 -42.44 -45.54 -12.83
N LEU A 524 -42.45 -46.15 -11.64
CA LEU A 524 -42.00 -47.53 -11.45
C LEU A 524 -42.87 -48.54 -12.20
N GLN A 525 -44.21 -48.36 -12.15
CA GLN A 525 -45.15 -49.20 -12.89
C GLN A 525 -45.03 -49.06 -14.41
N GLY A 526 -44.76 -47.82 -14.89
CA GLY A 526 -44.54 -47.53 -16.27
C GLY A 526 -43.24 -48.14 -16.84
N GLY A 527 -42.28 -48.44 -15.96
CA GLY A 527 -41.01 -49.06 -16.32
C GLY A 527 -40.30 -48.30 -17.45
N PHE A 528 -39.94 -48.99 -18.55
CA PHE A 528 -39.29 -48.40 -19.73
C PHE A 528 -40.23 -47.61 -20.66
N THR A 529 -41.52 -47.49 -20.30
CA THR A 529 -42.54 -46.68 -21.00
C THR A 529 -43.24 -45.76 -20.03
N PRO A 530 -42.49 -44.83 -19.37
CA PRO A 530 -43.04 -43.99 -18.33
C PRO A 530 -44.14 -43.06 -18.87
N PRO A 531 -45.14 -42.69 -18.04
CA PRO A 531 -46.09 -41.65 -18.37
C PRO A 531 -45.36 -40.31 -18.60
N THR A 532 -45.98 -39.43 -19.41
CA THR A 532 -45.41 -38.11 -19.69
C THR A 532 -45.54 -37.20 -18.45
N ILE A 533 -44.71 -36.13 -18.42
CA ILE A 533 -44.81 -35.09 -17.34
C ILE A 533 -46.23 -34.54 -17.25
N LYS A 534 -46.89 -34.34 -18.39
CA LYS A 534 -48.27 -33.87 -18.46
C LYS A 534 -49.26 -34.88 -17.82
N ASP A 535 -49.08 -36.15 -18.08
CA ASP A 535 -49.95 -37.22 -17.52
C ASP A 535 -49.74 -37.34 -16.00
N LEU A 536 -48.47 -37.30 -15.54
CA LEU A 536 -48.13 -37.37 -14.12
C LEU A 536 -48.66 -36.17 -13.30
N THR A 537 -48.66 -34.97 -13.92
CA THR A 537 -49.00 -33.73 -13.21
C THR A 537 -50.42 -33.23 -13.50
N ASN A 538 -51.14 -33.85 -14.44
CA ASN A 538 -52.40 -33.34 -15.00
C ASN A 538 -52.33 -31.86 -15.41
N GLY A 539 -51.18 -31.32 -15.71
CA GLY A 539 -50.93 -29.91 -16.01
C GLY A 539 -51.06 -28.97 -14.82
N VAL A 540 -51.16 -29.49 -13.59
CA VAL A 540 -51.27 -28.69 -12.38
C VAL A 540 -49.89 -28.14 -11.99
N LYS A 541 -49.77 -26.82 -11.88
CA LYS A 541 -48.49 -26.14 -11.58
C LYS A 541 -47.82 -26.67 -10.30
N ALA A 542 -48.58 -26.88 -9.20
CA ALA A 542 -48.03 -27.37 -7.95
C ALA A 542 -47.47 -28.82 -8.07
N SER A 543 -48.08 -29.67 -8.90
CA SER A 543 -47.56 -31.04 -9.17
C SER A 543 -46.33 -30.99 -10.05
N VAL A 544 -46.25 -30.02 -10.99
CA VAL A 544 -45.04 -29.82 -11.80
C VAL A 544 -43.87 -29.34 -10.89
N GLU A 545 -44.07 -28.37 -10.02
CA GLU A 545 -43.07 -27.90 -9.07
C GLU A 545 -42.59 -29.00 -8.13
N LEU A 546 -43.51 -29.90 -7.69
CA LEU A 546 -43.17 -31.08 -6.89
C LEU A 546 -42.33 -32.06 -7.70
N LEU A 547 -42.74 -32.40 -8.91
CA LEU A 547 -41.97 -33.29 -9.81
C LEU A 547 -40.58 -32.75 -10.07
N ASP A 548 -40.43 -31.44 -10.34
CA ASP A 548 -39.14 -30.76 -10.53
C ASP A 548 -38.25 -30.88 -9.29
N SER A 549 -38.80 -30.88 -8.08
CA SER A 549 -38.03 -31.07 -6.84
C SER A 549 -37.53 -32.51 -6.62
N LEU A 550 -38.07 -33.46 -7.35
CA LEU A 550 -37.66 -34.88 -7.31
C LEU A 550 -36.62 -35.24 -8.38
N VAL A 551 -36.44 -34.36 -9.38
CA VAL A 551 -35.41 -34.51 -10.43
C VAL A 551 -34.02 -34.47 -9.79
N ASP A 552 -33.12 -35.32 -10.28
CA ASP A 552 -31.78 -35.59 -9.79
C ASP A 552 -31.72 -36.28 -8.40
N ASN A 553 -32.88 -36.52 -7.79
CA ASN A 553 -33.03 -37.27 -6.53
C ASN A 553 -33.48 -38.70 -6.79
N THR A 554 -34.79 -38.92 -6.93
CA THR A 554 -35.42 -40.21 -7.23
C THR A 554 -35.87 -40.32 -8.70
N ILE A 555 -35.93 -39.19 -9.40
CA ILE A 555 -36.42 -39.08 -10.78
C ILE A 555 -35.32 -38.47 -11.66
N ILE A 556 -35.21 -38.94 -12.88
CA ILE A 556 -34.27 -38.42 -13.89
C ILE A 556 -35.09 -37.80 -15.02
N ARG A 557 -34.72 -36.59 -15.44
CA ARG A 557 -35.31 -35.95 -16.63
C ARG A 557 -34.58 -36.39 -17.88
N LEU A 558 -35.29 -37.10 -18.76
CA LEU A 558 -34.74 -37.59 -20.03
C LEU A 558 -34.79 -36.47 -21.11
N ASP A 559 -35.96 -35.82 -21.25
CA ASP A 559 -36.18 -34.72 -22.19
C ASP A 559 -37.21 -33.69 -21.63
N ALA A 560 -37.75 -32.82 -22.46
CA ALA A 560 -38.74 -31.80 -22.06
C ALA A 560 -40.04 -32.43 -21.51
N ASP A 561 -40.44 -33.62 -22.00
CA ASP A 561 -41.74 -34.24 -21.72
C ASP A 561 -41.63 -35.53 -20.90
N LEU A 562 -40.44 -36.10 -20.78
CA LEU A 562 -40.23 -37.40 -20.20
C LEU A 562 -39.32 -37.39 -18.98
N VAL A 563 -39.76 -38.08 -17.95
CA VAL A 563 -38.97 -38.39 -16.74
C VAL A 563 -38.96 -39.90 -16.52
N LEU A 564 -37.94 -40.40 -15.84
CA LEU A 564 -37.75 -41.81 -15.52
C LEU A 564 -37.37 -41.96 -14.05
N HIS A 565 -37.86 -43.01 -13.39
CA HIS A 565 -37.39 -43.37 -12.06
C HIS A 565 -35.93 -43.83 -12.12
N LYS A 566 -35.13 -43.47 -11.14
CA LYS A 566 -33.68 -43.80 -11.11
C LYS A 566 -33.44 -45.31 -11.15
N ASP A 567 -34.22 -46.08 -10.41
CA ASP A 567 -34.12 -47.55 -10.40
C ASP A 567 -34.36 -48.15 -11.78
N ILE A 568 -35.23 -47.55 -12.61
CA ILE A 568 -35.49 -48.02 -13.99
C ILE A 568 -34.31 -47.63 -14.90
N LEU A 569 -33.69 -46.47 -14.69
CA LEU A 569 -32.47 -46.11 -15.38
C LEU A 569 -31.34 -47.07 -15.05
N ASP A 570 -31.16 -47.42 -13.78
CA ASP A 570 -30.13 -48.37 -13.33
C ASP A 570 -30.36 -49.76 -13.96
N GLN A 571 -31.62 -50.20 -14.06
CA GLN A 571 -31.98 -51.42 -14.79
C GLN A 571 -31.68 -51.30 -16.29
N ALA A 572 -31.90 -50.11 -16.91
CA ALA A 572 -31.56 -49.87 -18.31
C ALA A 572 -30.05 -49.97 -18.54
N ILE A 573 -29.24 -49.33 -17.67
CA ILE A 573 -27.78 -49.39 -17.74
C ILE A 573 -27.29 -50.82 -17.59
N LYS A 574 -27.81 -51.59 -16.62
CA LYS A 574 -27.46 -52.97 -16.42
C LYS A 574 -27.74 -53.82 -17.66
N LYS A 575 -28.91 -53.66 -18.31
CA LYS A 575 -29.25 -54.33 -19.56
C LYS A 575 -28.30 -53.96 -20.71
N VAL A 576 -27.90 -52.70 -20.77
CA VAL A 576 -26.91 -52.24 -21.75
C VAL A 576 -25.54 -52.88 -21.51
N GLU A 577 -25.08 -52.94 -20.28
CA GLU A 577 -23.81 -53.57 -19.88
C GLU A 577 -23.83 -55.08 -20.16
N GLU A 578 -24.92 -55.78 -19.84
CA GLU A 578 -25.13 -57.20 -20.14
C GLU A 578 -25.09 -57.48 -21.66
N HIS A 579 -25.70 -56.60 -22.48
CA HIS A 579 -25.64 -56.77 -23.96
C HIS A 579 -24.20 -56.61 -24.46
N PHE A 580 -23.44 -55.63 -23.95
CA PHE A 580 -22.06 -55.40 -24.35
C PHE A 580 -21.06 -56.42 -23.79
N SER A 581 -21.48 -57.31 -22.90
CA SER A 581 -20.65 -58.45 -22.49
C SER A 581 -20.45 -59.51 -23.62
N THR A 582 -21.36 -59.49 -24.58
CA THR A 582 -21.38 -60.47 -25.68
C THR A 582 -21.37 -59.85 -27.08
N ASN A 583 -21.59 -58.50 -27.16
CA ASN A 583 -21.73 -57.78 -28.43
C ASN A 583 -20.90 -56.53 -28.42
N ASP A 584 -20.28 -56.17 -29.53
CA ASP A 584 -19.48 -54.89 -29.63
C ASP A 584 -20.31 -53.65 -29.98
N LYS A 585 -21.56 -53.86 -30.43
CA LYS A 585 -22.45 -52.81 -30.90
C LYS A 585 -23.88 -53.09 -30.43
N MET A 586 -24.65 -52.01 -30.26
CA MET A 586 -26.08 -52.08 -29.92
C MET A 586 -26.87 -51.17 -30.84
N ALA A 587 -27.83 -51.71 -31.55
CA ALA A 587 -28.80 -50.92 -32.31
C ALA A 587 -29.97 -50.48 -31.43
N LEU A 588 -30.64 -49.37 -31.80
CA LEU A 588 -31.83 -48.89 -31.08
C LEU A 588 -32.94 -49.93 -31.02
N ALA A 589 -33.10 -50.74 -32.07
CA ALA A 589 -34.10 -51.85 -32.13
C ALA A 589 -33.82 -52.91 -31.07
N GLU A 590 -32.55 -53.29 -30.87
CA GLU A 590 -32.16 -54.28 -29.87
C GLU A 590 -32.47 -53.85 -28.46
N PHE A 591 -32.15 -52.60 -28.13
CA PHE A 591 -32.50 -52.03 -26.81
C PHE A 591 -34.02 -51.95 -26.62
N ARG A 592 -34.76 -51.54 -27.66
CA ARG A 592 -36.22 -51.51 -27.63
C ARG A 592 -36.79 -52.91 -27.32
N ASP A 593 -36.29 -53.90 -27.98
CA ASP A 593 -36.80 -55.30 -27.85
C ASP A 593 -36.41 -55.90 -26.48
N MET A 594 -35.21 -55.58 -25.96
CA MET A 594 -34.77 -55.97 -24.60
C MET A 594 -35.58 -55.31 -23.47
N THR A 595 -36.11 -54.13 -23.72
CA THR A 595 -36.86 -53.35 -22.71
C THR A 595 -38.37 -53.42 -22.90
N GLY A 596 -38.86 -53.95 -24.06
CA GLY A 596 -40.26 -53.95 -24.39
C GLY A 596 -40.89 -52.57 -24.60
N SER A 597 -40.03 -51.56 -24.85
CA SER A 597 -40.46 -50.16 -24.92
C SER A 597 -40.70 -49.72 -26.38
N SER A 598 -41.24 -48.52 -26.59
CA SER A 598 -41.36 -47.94 -27.93
C SER A 598 -40.09 -47.21 -28.36
N ARG A 599 -39.97 -46.94 -29.69
CA ARG A 599 -38.83 -46.25 -30.26
C ARG A 599 -38.57 -44.88 -29.59
N LYS A 600 -39.63 -44.12 -29.20
CA LYS A 600 -39.54 -42.81 -28.55
C LYS A 600 -38.82 -42.92 -27.21
N TYR A 601 -39.28 -43.81 -26.35
CA TYR A 601 -38.72 -43.98 -24.98
C TYR A 601 -37.32 -44.59 -25.01
N SER A 602 -37.11 -45.63 -25.86
CA SER A 602 -35.79 -46.25 -26.01
C SER A 602 -34.74 -45.25 -26.46
N MET A 603 -35.11 -44.30 -27.35
CA MET A 603 -34.22 -43.26 -27.81
C MET A 603 -33.86 -42.28 -26.70
N ALA A 604 -34.84 -41.79 -25.95
CA ALA A 604 -34.62 -40.86 -24.85
C ALA A 604 -33.75 -41.48 -23.74
N ILE A 605 -34.00 -42.74 -23.38
CA ILE A 605 -33.20 -43.45 -22.35
C ILE A 605 -31.76 -43.65 -22.83
N LEU A 606 -31.55 -44.10 -24.07
CA LEU A 606 -30.20 -44.32 -24.60
C LEU A 606 -29.42 -43.02 -24.81
N GLU A 607 -30.07 -41.91 -25.19
CA GLU A 607 -29.45 -40.60 -25.27
C GLU A 607 -29.01 -40.09 -23.89
N TYR A 608 -29.78 -40.40 -22.85
CA TYR A 608 -29.38 -40.09 -21.47
C TYR A 608 -28.20 -40.97 -21.01
N ILE A 609 -28.18 -42.25 -21.35
CA ILE A 609 -27.08 -43.17 -21.08
C ILE A 609 -25.80 -42.76 -21.84
N ASP A 610 -25.93 -42.25 -23.08
CA ASP A 610 -24.84 -41.65 -23.83
C ASP A 610 -24.29 -40.39 -23.10
N LYS A 611 -25.19 -39.53 -22.57
CA LYS A 611 -24.83 -38.33 -21.77
C LYS A 611 -24.09 -38.70 -20.48
N LEU A 612 -24.43 -39.82 -19.86
CA LEU A 612 -23.71 -40.35 -18.69
C LEU A 612 -22.32 -40.90 -19.03
N GLY A 613 -21.97 -41.03 -20.34
CA GLY A 613 -20.68 -41.56 -20.76
C GLY A 613 -20.57 -43.08 -20.63
N VAL A 614 -21.69 -43.79 -20.46
CA VAL A 614 -21.71 -45.28 -20.47
C VAL A 614 -21.59 -45.81 -21.90
N THR A 615 -22.34 -45.21 -22.82
CA THR A 615 -22.27 -45.53 -24.24
C THR A 615 -21.99 -44.26 -25.06
N ARG A 616 -21.65 -44.44 -26.33
CA ARG A 616 -21.59 -43.38 -27.33
C ARG A 616 -22.22 -43.82 -28.63
N ARG A 617 -22.95 -42.91 -29.26
CA ARG A 617 -23.56 -43.16 -30.58
C ARG A 617 -22.51 -43.08 -31.68
N VAL A 618 -22.52 -44.09 -32.56
CA VAL A 618 -21.71 -44.15 -33.77
C VAL A 618 -22.66 -44.52 -34.92
N GLU A 619 -22.97 -43.56 -35.80
CA GLU A 619 -23.97 -43.71 -36.89
C GLU A 619 -25.33 -44.22 -36.38
N ASN A 620 -25.70 -45.46 -36.71
CA ASN A 620 -26.97 -46.08 -36.36
C ASN A 620 -26.92 -47.04 -35.17
N TYR A 621 -25.76 -47.17 -34.51
CA TYR A 621 -25.57 -48.03 -33.33
C TYR A 621 -24.81 -47.32 -32.23
N ARG A 622 -24.77 -47.91 -31.08
CA ARG A 622 -23.98 -47.49 -29.93
C ARG A 622 -22.85 -48.46 -29.64
N VAL A 623 -21.80 -47.95 -29.04
CA VAL A 623 -20.68 -48.73 -28.54
C VAL A 623 -20.39 -48.29 -27.11
N LEU A 624 -19.77 -49.13 -26.29
CA LEU A 624 -19.32 -48.70 -24.96
C LEU A 624 -18.36 -47.52 -25.08
N ALA A 625 -18.57 -46.53 -24.25
CA ALA A 625 -17.61 -45.46 -24.10
C ALA A 625 -16.36 -46.06 -23.41
N LYS A 626 -15.18 -45.95 -24.04
CA LYS A 626 -13.94 -46.37 -23.39
C LYS A 626 -13.78 -45.51 -22.11
N LYS A 627 -13.58 -46.19 -20.98
CA LYS A 627 -13.17 -45.56 -19.73
C LYS A 627 -11.87 -44.77 -19.88
#